data_31ae87e31490c864142ce61ec8c7337b
#
_entry.id   31ae87e31490c864142ce61ec8c7337b
#
_cell.length_a   1.000
_cell.length_b   1.000
_cell.length_c   1.000
_cell.angle_alpha   90.00
_cell.angle_beta   90.00
_cell.angle_gamma   90.00
#
_symmetry.space_group_name_H-M   'P 1'
#
loop_
_entity.id
_entity.type
_entity.pdbx_description
1 polymer ?
#
loop_
_entity_poly.entity_id
_entity_poly.type
_entity_poly.pdbx_seq_one_letter_code
_entity_poly.pdbx_strand_id
1 'polypeptide(L)'
;MAANMNFAVKLTGVSVERSGQHVVQNVDLTVSPGSWFGVIGANGSGKTSLLRALAGRLPFAGGSCRIGFEEMITDRAARALRFGFSPPADKLPDALRGRDVLELVGGSVDDIRSRLGKLYEALGLDFLLDLWIGDCSAGMRQRIAIAAAFVSGHSLVILDEPFNWLDPVAIFDLREALRDMVDRGLTLITALHDLATLASACDSGLMLADGKVALALDEGMLRAASHNPQAFERQTINRLRSGS
;
A
#
# COMPACT_ATOMS: atom_id res chain seq x y z
N MET A 1 0.55 34.24 3.45
CA MET A 1 0.04 33.41 2.35
C MET A 1 0.47 31.97 2.62
N ALA A 2 -0.41 31.14 3.20
CA ALA A 2 -0.14 29.72 3.37
C ALA A 2 -0.16 29.07 1.99
N ALA A 3 0.98 28.54 1.54
CA ALA A 3 1.05 27.75 0.33
C ALA A 3 0.04 26.61 0.46
N ASN A 4 -0.86 26.51 -0.50
CA ASN A 4 -1.82 25.43 -0.64
C ASN A 4 -1.03 24.14 -0.91
N MET A 5 -0.47 23.51 0.15
CA MET A 5 0.23 22.22 0.03
C MET A 5 -0.80 21.13 0.01
N ASN A 6 -1.17 20.72 -1.19
CA ASN A 6 -2.15 19.68 -1.44
C ASN A 6 -1.48 18.31 -1.29
N PHE A 7 -1.41 17.78 -0.07
CA PHE A 7 -0.95 16.41 0.20
C PHE A 7 -1.98 15.65 1.04
N ALA A 8 -2.13 14.34 0.79
CA ALA A 8 -2.92 13.46 1.62
C ALA A 8 -2.10 12.96 2.82
N VAL A 9 -0.83 12.61 2.58
CA VAL A 9 0.13 12.15 3.58
C VAL A 9 1.46 12.84 3.38
N LYS A 10 2.08 13.30 4.48
CA LYS A 10 3.45 13.81 4.49
C LYS A 10 4.19 13.26 5.70
N LEU A 11 5.29 12.56 5.44
CA LEU A 11 6.25 12.13 6.46
C LEU A 11 7.51 12.98 6.31
N THR A 12 8.08 13.39 7.45
CA THR A 12 9.33 14.15 7.49
C THR A 12 10.24 13.57 8.56
N GLY A 13 11.40 13.06 8.14
CA GLY A 13 12.42 12.50 9.01
C GLY A 13 11.94 11.32 9.87
N VAL A 14 10.96 10.54 9.40
CA VAL A 14 10.40 9.47 10.22
C VAL A 14 11.34 8.29 10.35
N SER A 15 11.33 7.70 11.55
CA SER A 15 12.09 6.49 11.85
C SER A 15 11.18 5.47 12.54
N VAL A 16 11.48 4.17 12.32
CA VAL A 16 10.76 3.05 12.94
C VAL A 16 11.77 2.09 13.55
N GLU A 17 11.53 1.70 14.79
CA GLU A 17 12.30 0.70 15.50
C GLU A 17 11.55 -0.62 15.65
N ARG A 18 12.28 -1.73 15.54
CA ARG A 18 11.81 -3.07 15.88
C ARG A 18 12.88 -3.82 16.63
N SER A 19 12.54 -4.37 17.80
CA SER A 19 13.48 -5.14 18.62
C SER A 19 14.79 -4.41 18.89
N GLY A 20 14.72 -3.08 19.13
CA GLY A 20 15.89 -2.24 19.42
C GLY A 20 16.75 -1.87 18.20
N GLN A 21 16.30 -2.18 16.98
CA GLN A 21 17.01 -1.82 15.76
C GLN A 21 16.16 -0.86 14.91
N HIS A 22 16.79 0.17 14.35
CA HIS A 22 16.17 1.05 13.39
C HIS A 22 16.01 0.32 12.05
N VAL A 23 14.77 -0.04 11.72
CA VAL A 23 14.41 -0.69 10.45
C VAL A 23 13.96 0.30 9.38
N VAL A 24 13.66 1.55 9.79
CA VAL A 24 13.42 2.72 8.92
C VAL A 24 14.12 3.91 9.57
N GLN A 25 14.85 4.70 8.76
CA GLN A 25 15.69 5.77 9.27
C GLN A 25 15.53 7.04 8.43
N ASN A 26 15.08 8.11 9.07
CA ASN A 26 15.03 9.47 8.50
C ASN A 26 14.36 9.50 7.09
N VAL A 27 13.18 8.92 6.98
CA VAL A 27 12.45 8.83 5.71
C VAL A 27 11.53 10.04 5.53
N ASP A 28 11.67 10.69 4.38
CA ASP A 28 10.77 11.72 3.88
C ASP A 28 9.92 11.12 2.75
N LEU A 29 8.61 11.39 2.75
CA LEU A 29 7.73 11.12 1.62
C LEU A 29 6.53 12.07 1.61
N THR A 30 6.00 12.29 0.42
CA THR A 30 4.76 13.06 0.23
C THR A 30 3.88 12.31 -0.76
N VAL A 31 2.63 12.09 -0.38
CA VAL A 31 1.60 11.45 -1.21
C VAL A 31 0.53 12.48 -1.54
N SER A 32 0.24 12.67 -2.81
CA SER A 32 -0.82 13.55 -3.28
C SER A 32 -2.21 12.91 -3.07
N PRO A 33 -3.27 13.69 -2.81
CA PRO A 33 -4.63 13.16 -2.81
C PRO A 33 -5.00 12.57 -4.18
N GLY A 34 -5.74 11.46 -4.16
CA GLY A 34 -6.20 10.82 -5.40
C GLY A 34 -5.06 10.30 -6.27
N SER A 35 -3.95 9.85 -5.66
CA SER A 35 -2.82 9.28 -6.39
C SER A 35 -2.45 7.89 -5.87
N TRP A 36 -1.76 7.13 -6.71
CA TRP A 36 -1.17 5.85 -6.34
C TRP A 36 0.33 6.02 -6.08
N PHE A 37 0.73 5.84 -4.83
CA PHE A 37 2.13 5.93 -4.40
C PHE A 37 2.72 4.55 -4.15
N GLY A 38 3.84 4.25 -4.79
CA GLY A 38 4.54 2.97 -4.64
C GLY A 38 5.78 3.06 -3.75
N VAL A 39 5.95 2.07 -2.87
CA VAL A 39 7.17 1.87 -2.08
C VAL A 39 7.83 0.59 -2.53
N ILE A 40 9.01 0.68 -3.15
CA ILE A 40 9.75 -0.50 -3.59
C ILE A 40 11.05 -0.69 -2.79
N GLY A 41 11.63 -1.86 -2.90
CA GLY A 41 12.90 -2.23 -2.25
C GLY A 41 13.00 -3.73 -2.02
N ALA A 42 14.20 -4.20 -1.74
CA ALA A 42 14.45 -5.61 -1.44
C ALA A 42 13.70 -6.08 -0.17
N ASN A 43 13.63 -7.40 0.01
CA ASN A 43 13.12 -7.95 1.27
C ASN A 43 14.00 -7.47 2.43
N GLY A 44 13.36 -7.05 3.53
CA GLY A 44 14.07 -6.47 4.67
C GLY A 44 14.42 -4.99 4.55
N SER A 45 14.15 -4.31 3.42
CA SER A 45 14.47 -2.88 3.24
C SER A 45 13.64 -1.91 4.11
N GLY A 46 12.62 -2.38 4.83
CA GLY A 46 11.81 -1.56 5.72
C GLY A 46 10.40 -1.20 5.20
N LYS A 47 10.02 -1.59 3.97
CA LYS A 47 8.69 -1.27 3.36
C LYS A 47 7.52 -1.56 4.27
N THR A 48 7.36 -2.82 4.66
CA THR A 48 6.29 -3.29 5.57
C THR A 48 6.29 -2.53 6.89
N SER A 49 7.48 -2.24 7.46
CA SER A 49 7.57 -1.51 8.73
C SER A 49 7.14 -0.06 8.57
N LEU A 50 7.53 0.61 7.50
CA LEU A 50 7.10 1.97 7.16
C LEU A 50 5.58 2.03 6.97
N LEU A 51 5.01 1.14 6.16
CA LEU A 51 3.57 1.12 5.88
C LEU A 51 2.75 0.79 7.15
N ARG A 52 3.20 -0.17 7.97
CA ARG A 52 2.56 -0.47 9.26
C ARG A 52 2.64 0.68 10.24
N ALA A 53 3.74 1.43 10.29
CA ALA A 53 3.85 2.60 11.13
C ALA A 53 2.92 3.73 10.65
N LEU A 54 2.87 3.98 9.33
CA LEU A 54 1.94 4.93 8.75
C LEU A 54 0.48 4.57 9.06
N ALA A 55 0.10 3.31 8.91
CA ALA A 55 -1.24 2.81 9.24
C ALA A 55 -1.52 2.70 10.76
N GLY A 56 -0.66 3.23 11.64
CA GLY A 56 -0.85 3.16 13.09
C GLY A 56 -0.69 1.76 13.69
N ARG A 57 -0.19 0.77 12.95
CA ARG A 57 0.04 -0.61 13.42
C ARG A 57 1.37 -0.75 14.17
N LEU A 58 2.31 0.17 13.93
CA LEU A 58 3.58 0.31 14.65
C LEU A 58 3.76 1.76 15.11
N PRO A 59 4.51 2.02 16.19
CA PRO A 59 4.90 3.38 16.54
C PRO A 59 5.95 3.89 15.55
N PHE A 60 5.99 5.20 15.34
CA PHE A 60 7.19 5.88 14.87
C PHE A 60 8.13 6.11 16.04
N ALA A 61 9.43 6.02 15.82
CA ALA A 61 10.46 6.35 16.80
C ALA A 61 10.81 7.85 16.81
N GLY A 62 10.47 8.57 15.73
CA GLY A 62 10.70 10.01 15.61
C GLY A 62 10.25 10.55 14.25
N GLY A 63 10.37 11.85 14.06
CA GLY A 63 9.99 12.57 12.87
C GLY A 63 8.64 13.29 12.98
N SER A 64 7.97 13.54 11.86
CA SER A 64 6.64 14.12 11.74
C SER A 64 5.79 13.30 10.78
N CYS A 65 4.51 13.06 11.11
CA CYS A 65 3.55 12.34 10.29
C CYS A 65 2.27 13.17 10.19
N ARG A 66 2.07 13.82 9.04
CA ARG A 66 0.86 14.60 8.78
C ARG A 66 -0.06 13.86 7.82
N ILE A 67 -1.34 13.79 8.18
CA ILE A 67 -2.41 13.25 7.33
C ILE A 67 -3.39 14.40 7.11
N GLY A 68 -3.46 14.89 5.88
CA GLY A 68 -4.09 16.18 5.61
C GLY A 68 -3.39 17.29 6.41
N PHE A 69 -4.14 18.04 7.20
CA PHE A 69 -3.61 19.14 8.01
C PHE A 69 -3.21 18.74 9.44
N GLU A 70 -3.47 17.49 9.86
CA GLU A 70 -3.30 17.03 11.24
C GLU A 70 -1.95 16.33 11.45
N GLU A 71 -1.21 16.73 12.50
CA GLU A 71 -0.01 16.04 12.95
C GLU A 71 -0.41 14.83 13.80
N MET A 72 0.02 13.63 13.39
CA MET A 72 -0.42 12.37 14.00
C MET A 72 0.74 11.44 14.40
N ILE A 73 1.96 11.95 14.54
CA ILE A 73 3.14 11.11 14.80
C ILE A 73 2.98 10.26 16.08
N THR A 74 2.42 10.85 17.14
CA THR A 74 2.23 10.18 18.43
C THR A 74 0.90 9.46 18.57
N ASP A 75 -0.11 9.83 17.80
CA ASP A 75 -1.46 9.25 17.91
C ASP A 75 -1.65 8.08 16.94
N ARG A 76 -1.23 6.90 17.38
CA ARG A 76 -1.37 5.66 16.63
C ARG A 76 -2.84 5.29 16.37
N ALA A 77 -3.72 5.53 17.36
CA ALA A 77 -5.12 5.16 17.27
C ALA A 77 -5.82 6.03 16.22
N ALA A 78 -5.59 7.35 16.24
CA ALA A 78 -6.11 8.25 15.23
C ALA A 78 -5.59 7.89 13.82
N ARG A 79 -4.29 7.56 13.67
CA ARG A 79 -3.76 7.09 12.38
C ARG A 79 -4.46 5.83 11.89
N ALA A 80 -4.66 4.86 12.78
CA ALA A 80 -5.30 3.58 12.42
C ALA A 80 -6.74 3.76 11.89
N LEU A 81 -7.42 4.84 12.30
CA LEU A 81 -8.76 5.19 11.83
C LEU A 81 -8.77 5.97 10.50
N ARG A 82 -7.61 6.38 9.99
CA ARG A 82 -7.52 7.12 8.72
C ARG A 82 -7.31 6.22 7.51
N PHE A 83 -6.87 4.99 7.72
CA PHE A 83 -6.47 4.10 6.63
C PHE A 83 -7.27 2.80 6.61
N GLY A 84 -7.72 2.43 5.41
CA GLY A 84 -7.92 1.03 5.10
C GLY A 84 -6.56 0.33 4.97
N PHE A 85 -6.38 -0.78 5.66
CA PHE A 85 -5.12 -1.50 5.68
C PHE A 85 -5.36 -2.99 5.51
N SER A 86 -4.69 -3.61 4.51
CA SER A 86 -4.83 -5.05 4.29
C SER A 86 -4.15 -5.83 5.43
N PRO A 87 -4.87 -6.74 6.11
CA PRO A 87 -4.23 -7.66 7.03
C PRO A 87 -3.27 -8.61 6.26
N PRO A 88 -2.25 -9.17 6.93
CA PRO A 88 -1.45 -10.23 6.30
C PRO A 88 -2.35 -11.43 5.96
N ALA A 89 -2.30 -11.89 4.71
CA ALA A 89 -3.17 -12.96 4.21
C ALA A 89 -2.97 -14.29 4.97
N ASP A 90 -1.74 -14.57 5.40
CA ASP A 90 -1.37 -15.74 6.20
C ASP A 90 -1.84 -15.67 7.67
N LYS A 91 -2.36 -14.54 8.11
CA LYS A 91 -2.88 -14.32 9.47
C LYS A 91 -4.40 -14.21 9.51
N LEU A 92 -5.09 -14.42 8.40
CA LEU A 92 -6.54 -14.50 8.41
C LEU A 92 -6.98 -15.74 9.21
N PRO A 93 -8.01 -15.62 10.07
CA PRO A 93 -8.45 -16.73 10.93
C PRO A 93 -9.08 -17.86 10.12
N ASP A 94 -8.52 -19.06 10.20
CA ASP A 94 -8.98 -20.25 9.45
C ASP A 94 -10.44 -20.64 9.76
N ALA A 95 -10.91 -20.34 10.97
CA ALA A 95 -12.26 -20.66 11.46
C ALA A 95 -13.34 -19.67 11.04
N LEU A 96 -13.02 -18.68 10.21
CA LEU A 96 -13.96 -17.70 9.66
C LEU A 96 -14.17 -17.94 8.17
N ARG A 97 -15.32 -17.52 7.65
CA ARG A 97 -15.55 -17.40 6.22
C ARG A 97 -15.03 -16.07 5.69
N GLY A 98 -14.88 -15.96 4.37
CA GLY A 98 -14.49 -14.70 3.74
C GLY A 98 -15.38 -13.53 4.18
N ARG A 99 -16.72 -13.73 4.20
CA ARG A 99 -17.69 -12.72 4.65
C ARG A 99 -17.47 -12.28 6.09
N ASP A 100 -17.22 -13.24 7.00
CA ASP A 100 -17.02 -12.95 8.42
C ASP A 100 -15.79 -12.08 8.64
N VAL A 101 -14.72 -12.32 7.87
CA VAL A 101 -13.50 -11.49 7.91
C VAL A 101 -13.82 -10.05 7.49
N LEU A 102 -14.62 -9.86 6.44
CA LEU A 102 -14.95 -8.52 5.95
C LEU A 102 -15.89 -7.78 6.93
N GLU A 103 -16.85 -8.48 7.54
CA GLU A 103 -17.75 -7.93 8.56
C GLU A 103 -16.98 -7.48 9.82
N LEU A 104 -15.99 -8.25 10.28
CA LEU A 104 -15.14 -7.88 11.42
C LEU A 104 -14.37 -6.57 11.21
N VAL A 105 -14.06 -6.22 9.97
CA VAL A 105 -13.36 -4.95 9.65
C VAL A 105 -14.33 -3.77 9.54
N GLY A 106 -15.63 -4.01 9.66
CA GLY A 106 -16.67 -2.97 9.67
C GLY A 106 -17.41 -2.81 8.35
N GLY A 107 -17.44 -3.85 7.54
CA GLY A 107 -18.22 -3.91 6.31
C GLY A 107 -19.52 -4.69 6.47
N SER A 108 -20.66 -4.12 6.04
CA SER A 108 -21.82 -4.95 5.70
C SER A 108 -21.55 -5.65 4.37
N VAL A 109 -21.70 -6.98 4.31
CA VAL A 109 -21.50 -7.75 3.08
C VAL A 109 -22.51 -7.36 2.01
N ASP A 110 -23.71 -6.95 2.39
CA ASP A 110 -24.79 -6.57 1.48
C ASP A 110 -24.42 -5.34 0.62
N ASP A 111 -23.62 -4.41 1.16
CA ASP A 111 -23.19 -3.19 0.47
C ASP A 111 -21.81 -3.32 -0.21
N ILE A 112 -21.11 -4.42 0.04
CA ILE A 112 -19.71 -4.59 -0.39
C ILE A 112 -19.57 -4.51 -1.90
N ARG A 113 -20.49 -5.14 -2.64
CA ARG A 113 -20.45 -5.15 -4.10
C ARG A 113 -20.56 -3.73 -4.68
N SER A 114 -21.45 -2.91 -4.14
CA SER A 114 -21.64 -1.53 -4.59
C SER A 114 -20.44 -0.64 -4.25
N ARG A 115 -19.83 -0.84 -3.09
CA ARG A 115 -18.65 -0.08 -2.65
C ARG A 115 -17.40 -0.40 -3.45
N LEU A 116 -17.15 -1.68 -3.70
CA LEU A 116 -15.94 -2.14 -4.39
C LEU A 116 -16.07 -2.03 -5.92
N GLY A 117 -17.27 -2.07 -6.48
CA GLY A 117 -17.48 -1.99 -7.92
C GLY A 117 -16.61 -3.00 -8.68
N LYS A 118 -15.80 -2.54 -9.63
CA LYS A 118 -14.91 -3.40 -10.42
C LYS A 118 -13.92 -4.22 -9.56
N LEU A 119 -13.51 -3.69 -8.42
CA LEU A 119 -12.61 -4.42 -7.51
C LEU A 119 -13.26 -5.67 -6.94
N TYR A 120 -14.57 -5.67 -6.71
CA TYR A 120 -15.32 -6.85 -6.27
C TYR A 120 -15.18 -8.02 -7.25
N GLU A 121 -15.32 -7.72 -8.54
CA GLU A 121 -15.21 -8.70 -9.62
C GLU A 121 -13.76 -9.14 -9.84
N ALA A 122 -12.81 -8.20 -9.88
CA ALA A 122 -11.38 -8.48 -10.01
C ALA A 122 -10.84 -9.39 -8.88
N LEU A 123 -11.40 -9.27 -7.67
CA LEU A 123 -11.07 -10.14 -6.55
C LEU A 123 -11.84 -11.46 -6.54
N GLY A 124 -12.86 -11.64 -7.39
CA GLY A 124 -13.68 -12.85 -7.44
C GLY A 124 -14.45 -13.12 -6.14
N LEU A 125 -14.97 -12.08 -5.50
CA LEU A 125 -15.54 -12.19 -4.15
C LEU A 125 -16.82 -13.00 -4.11
N ASP A 126 -17.61 -13.09 -5.18
CA ASP A 126 -18.83 -13.91 -5.22
C ASP A 126 -18.59 -15.35 -4.72
N PHE A 127 -17.48 -15.93 -5.12
CA PHE A 127 -17.09 -17.27 -4.72
C PHE A 127 -16.40 -17.29 -3.33
N LEU A 128 -15.59 -16.28 -3.02
CA LEU A 128 -14.72 -16.28 -1.83
C LEU A 128 -15.46 -15.99 -0.52
N LEU A 129 -16.59 -15.27 -0.58
CA LEU A 129 -17.30 -14.86 0.63
C LEU A 129 -17.83 -16.02 1.44
N ASP A 130 -18.21 -17.12 0.82
CA ASP A 130 -18.81 -18.29 1.47
C ASP A 130 -17.79 -19.37 1.87
N LEU A 131 -16.55 -19.26 1.40
CA LEU A 131 -15.50 -20.22 1.72
C LEU A 131 -14.92 -19.98 3.12
N TRP A 132 -14.61 -21.07 3.81
CA TRP A 132 -13.79 -21.01 5.02
C TRP A 132 -12.36 -20.59 4.66
N ILE A 133 -11.80 -19.68 5.46
CA ILE A 133 -10.41 -19.21 5.27
C ILE A 133 -9.44 -20.41 5.29
N GLY A 134 -9.69 -21.41 6.18
CA GLY A 134 -8.90 -22.62 6.26
C GLY A 134 -8.80 -23.40 4.94
N ASP A 135 -9.83 -23.33 4.09
CA ASP A 135 -9.90 -24.03 2.79
C ASP A 135 -9.36 -23.17 1.63
N CYS A 136 -9.01 -21.90 1.88
CA CYS A 136 -8.53 -20.99 0.86
C CYS A 136 -7.05 -21.20 0.54
N SER A 137 -6.72 -21.18 -0.76
CA SER A 137 -5.33 -21.06 -1.21
C SER A 137 -4.71 -19.74 -0.77
N ALA A 138 -3.37 -19.61 -0.85
CA ALA A 138 -2.68 -18.35 -0.54
C ALA A 138 -3.19 -17.16 -1.38
N GLY A 139 -3.44 -17.36 -2.67
CA GLY A 139 -4.01 -16.33 -3.56
C GLY A 139 -5.44 -15.96 -3.20
N MET A 140 -6.27 -16.92 -2.78
CA MET A 140 -7.65 -16.65 -2.32
C MET A 140 -7.65 -15.86 -1.01
N ARG A 141 -6.80 -16.22 -0.05
CA ARG A 141 -6.59 -15.45 1.19
C ARG A 141 -6.10 -14.03 0.89
N GLN A 142 -5.19 -13.86 -0.06
CA GLN A 142 -4.69 -12.56 -0.49
C GLN A 142 -5.81 -11.66 -1.04
N ARG A 143 -6.70 -12.20 -1.87
CA ARG A 143 -7.86 -11.47 -2.41
C ARG A 143 -8.81 -11.01 -1.30
N ILE A 144 -9.10 -11.85 -0.30
CA ILE A 144 -9.91 -11.48 0.88
C ILE A 144 -9.21 -10.42 1.72
N ALA A 145 -7.89 -10.54 1.94
CA ALA A 145 -7.10 -9.55 2.68
C ALA A 145 -7.10 -8.18 1.99
N ILE A 146 -7.01 -8.16 0.65
CA ILE A 146 -7.13 -6.91 -0.12
C ILE A 146 -8.53 -6.32 0.05
N ALA A 147 -9.60 -7.11 -0.12
CA ALA A 147 -10.98 -6.63 0.07
C ALA A 147 -11.17 -5.99 1.44
N ALA A 148 -10.61 -6.58 2.51
CA ALA A 148 -10.69 -6.06 3.86
C ALA A 148 -10.15 -4.63 4.03
N ALA A 149 -9.18 -4.20 3.20
CA ALA A 149 -8.68 -2.84 3.24
C ALA A 149 -9.68 -1.79 2.72
N PHE A 150 -10.68 -2.20 1.94
CA PHE A 150 -11.62 -1.28 1.28
C PHE A 150 -13.00 -1.25 1.90
N VAL A 151 -13.40 -2.29 2.67
CA VAL A 151 -14.77 -2.43 3.17
C VAL A 151 -15.21 -1.30 4.10
N SER A 152 -14.29 -0.68 4.82
CA SER A 152 -14.58 0.46 5.71
C SER A 152 -14.77 1.79 4.98
N GLY A 153 -14.60 1.83 3.65
CA GLY A 153 -14.82 3.03 2.82
C GLY A 153 -13.82 4.17 3.04
N HIS A 154 -12.62 3.87 3.51
CA HIS A 154 -11.56 4.89 3.68
C HIS A 154 -11.10 5.42 2.32
N SER A 155 -10.86 6.74 2.24
CA SER A 155 -10.27 7.40 1.07
C SER A 155 -8.74 7.25 0.99
N LEU A 156 -8.12 6.77 2.06
CA LEU A 156 -6.69 6.44 2.15
C LEU A 156 -6.56 4.94 2.38
N VAL A 157 -5.91 4.22 1.47
CA VAL A 157 -5.72 2.76 1.57
C VAL A 157 -4.25 2.40 1.44
N ILE A 158 -3.81 1.46 2.27
CA ILE A 158 -2.47 0.91 2.24
C ILE A 158 -2.56 -0.60 1.98
N LEU A 159 -1.84 -1.06 0.95
CA LEU A 159 -1.71 -2.48 0.62
C LEU A 159 -0.23 -2.89 0.70
N ASP A 160 0.06 -3.89 1.51
CA ASP A 160 1.42 -4.44 1.66
C ASP A 160 1.54 -5.66 0.73
N GLU A 161 2.27 -5.49 -0.38
CA GLU A 161 2.55 -6.52 -1.39
C GLU A 161 1.28 -7.19 -1.98
N PRO A 162 0.34 -6.41 -2.54
CA PRO A 162 -0.97 -6.91 -2.93
C PRO A 162 -0.96 -7.94 -4.05
N PHE A 163 0.09 -7.98 -4.86
CA PHE A 163 0.17 -8.86 -6.05
C PHE A 163 0.80 -10.23 -5.77
N ASN A 164 1.25 -10.46 -4.53
CA ASN A 164 1.80 -11.76 -4.15
C ASN A 164 0.74 -12.85 -4.24
N TRP A 165 1.16 -14.05 -4.68
CA TRP A 165 0.33 -15.27 -4.77
C TRP A 165 -0.80 -15.20 -5.81
N LEU A 166 -0.87 -14.13 -6.61
CA LEU A 166 -1.84 -13.99 -7.69
C LEU A 166 -1.22 -14.43 -9.03
N ASP A 167 -2.06 -15.01 -9.88
CA ASP A 167 -1.68 -15.30 -11.25
C ASP A 167 -1.64 -14.02 -12.12
N PRO A 168 -1.01 -14.04 -13.30
CA PRO A 168 -0.85 -12.85 -14.14
C PRO A 168 -2.16 -12.18 -14.56
N VAL A 169 -3.25 -12.95 -14.76
CA VAL A 169 -4.57 -12.40 -15.14
C VAL A 169 -5.16 -11.67 -13.94
N ALA A 170 -5.13 -12.29 -12.75
CA ALA A 170 -5.61 -11.66 -11.54
C ALA A 170 -4.81 -10.40 -11.17
N ILE A 171 -3.50 -10.37 -11.42
CA ILE A 171 -2.68 -9.16 -11.22
C ILE A 171 -3.14 -8.05 -12.17
N PHE A 172 -3.38 -8.37 -13.43
CA PHE A 172 -3.84 -7.40 -14.43
C PHE A 172 -5.19 -6.80 -14.02
N ASP A 173 -6.20 -7.66 -13.76
CA ASP A 173 -7.55 -7.23 -13.39
C ASP A 173 -7.56 -6.40 -12.10
N LEU A 174 -6.79 -6.83 -11.09
CA LEU A 174 -6.66 -6.12 -9.82
C LEU A 174 -6.02 -4.73 -10.04
N ARG A 175 -4.97 -4.64 -10.84
CA ARG A 175 -4.30 -3.36 -11.12
C ARG A 175 -5.23 -2.38 -11.83
N GLU A 176 -5.98 -2.83 -12.84
CA GLU A 176 -6.98 -2.01 -13.53
C GLU A 176 -8.09 -1.54 -12.59
N ALA A 177 -8.59 -2.42 -11.71
CA ALA A 177 -9.61 -2.07 -10.73
C ALA A 177 -9.10 -1.06 -9.69
N LEU A 178 -7.86 -1.23 -9.20
CA LEU A 178 -7.22 -0.27 -8.28
C LEU A 178 -6.99 1.09 -8.95
N ARG A 179 -6.55 1.11 -10.23
CA ARG A 179 -6.37 2.35 -10.97
C ARG A 179 -7.69 3.09 -11.15
N ASP A 180 -8.77 2.39 -11.50
CA ASP A 180 -10.12 2.97 -11.61
C ASP A 180 -10.57 3.61 -10.27
N MET A 181 -10.25 3.00 -9.12
CA MET A 181 -10.56 3.59 -7.81
C MET A 181 -9.73 4.85 -7.53
N VAL A 182 -8.46 4.85 -7.89
CA VAL A 182 -7.57 6.03 -7.74
C VAL A 182 -8.04 7.17 -8.63
N ASP A 183 -8.45 6.89 -9.87
CA ASP A 183 -8.99 7.89 -10.80
C ASP A 183 -10.30 8.51 -10.31
N ARG A 184 -11.03 7.80 -9.42
CA ARG A 184 -12.22 8.31 -8.70
C ARG A 184 -11.89 9.03 -7.38
N GLY A 185 -10.61 9.21 -7.06
CA GLY A 185 -10.16 10.01 -5.91
C GLY A 185 -9.63 9.20 -4.72
N LEU A 186 -9.51 7.86 -4.82
CA LEU A 186 -8.83 7.07 -3.80
C LEU A 186 -7.34 7.44 -3.75
N THR A 187 -6.79 7.61 -2.56
CA THR A 187 -5.34 7.68 -2.38
C THR A 187 -4.83 6.31 -1.96
N LEU A 188 -3.97 5.72 -2.78
CA LEU A 188 -3.48 4.37 -2.60
C LEU A 188 -1.96 4.37 -2.36
N ILE A 189 -1.52 3.66 -1.33
CA ILE A 189 -0.09 3.44 -1.04
C ILE A 189 0.17 1.94 -1.05
N THR A 190 1.14 1.49 -1.86
CA THR A 190 1.45 0.07 -2.00
C THR A 190 2.92 -0.22 -1.79
N ALA A 191 3.25 -1.30 -1.04
CA ALA A 191 4.56 -1.91 -1.16
C ALA A 191 4.59 -2.82 -2.39
N LEU A 192 5.64 -2.71 -3.19
CA LEU A 192 5.83 -3.45 -4.43
C LEU A 192 7.23 -4.06 -4.48
N HIS A 193 7.41 -5.10 -5.31
CA HIS A 193 8.70 -5.78 -5.43
C HIS A 193 9.49 -5.36 -6.66
N ASP A 194 8.83 -4.90 -7.72
CA ASP A 194 9.46 -4.64 -8.99
C ASP A 194 9.19 -3.24 -9.54
N LEU A 195 10.18 -2.75 -10.28
CA LEU A 195 10.14 -1.44 -10.93
C LEU A 195 9.14 -1.35 -12.08
N ALA A 196 8.84 -2.47 -12.74
CA ALA A 196 7.92 -2.47 -13.89
C ALA A 196 6.49 -2.22 -13.42
N THR A 197 6.07 -2.89 -12.34
CA THR A 197 4.76 -2.64 -11.70
C THR A 197 4.67 -1.21 -11.19
N LEU A 198 5.73 -0.70 -10.52
CA LEU A 198 5.76 0.69 -10.06
C LEU A 198 5.57 1.67 -11.24
N ALA A 199 6.35 1.51 -12.30
CA ALA A 199 6.32 2.40 -13.46
C ALA A 199 4.99 2.36 -14.24
N SER A 200 4.31 1.22 -14.23
CA SER A 200 3.07 1.04 -14.99
C SER A 200 1.80 1.36 -14.20
N ALA A 201 1.86 1.33 -12.86
CA ALA A 201 0.68 1.47 -12.02
C ALA A 201 0.67 2.75 -11.17
N CYS A 202 1.85 3.23 -10.73
CA CYS A 202 1.93 4.32 -9.76
C CYS A 202 2.17 5.68 -10.40
N ASP A 203 1.67 6.74 -9.75
CA ASP A 203 1.89 8.12 -10.16
C ASP A 203 3.23 8.66 -9.61
N SER A 204 3.66 8.15 -8.46
CA SER A 204 4.94 8.48 -7.82
C SER A 204 5.34 7.36 -6.85
N GLY A 205 6.54 7.44 -6.31
CA GLY A 205 6.98 6.44 -5.35
C GLY A 205 8.36 6.71 -4.77
N LEU A 206 8.84 5.76 -4.00
CA LEU A 206 10.21 5.76 -3.49
C LEU A 206 10.80 4.35 -3.45
N MET A 207 12.12 4.29 -3.50
CA MET A 207 12.87 3.08 -3.26
C MET A 207 13.54 3.14 -1.89
N LEU A 208 13.31 2.09 -1.10
CA LEU A 208 14.00 1.88 0.18
C LEU A 208 15.15 0.88 0.02
N ALA A 209 16.29 1.22 0.60
CA ALA A 209 17.41 0.31 0.83
C ALA A 209 17.91 0.52 2.25
N ASP A 210 18.11 -0.57 3.00
CA ASP A 210 18.60 -0.56 4.37
C ASP A 210 17.89 0.45 5.30
N GLY A 211 16.59 0.54 5.15
CA GLY A 211 15.72 1.43 5.94
C GLY A 211 15.77 2.91 5.55
N LYS A 212 16.46 3.28 4.48
CA LYS A 212 16.61 4.67 4.01
C LYS A 212 16.03 4.85 2.62
N VAL A 213 15.68 6.08 2.26
CA VAL A 213 15.31 6.43 0.88
C VAL A 213 16.57 6.43 0.02
N ALA A 214 16.65 5.44 -0.87
CA ALA A 214 17.71 5.35 -1.86
C ALA A 214 17.40 6.18 -3.12
N LEU A 215 16.11 6.29 -3.48
CA LEU A 215 15.66 7.05 -4.64
C LEU A 215 14.20 7.48 -4.46
N ALA A 216 13.92 8.77 -4.69
CA ALA A 216 12.57 9.26 -4.87
C ALA A 216 12.22 9.24 -6.36
N LEU A 217 11.00 8.84 -6.69
CA LEU A 217 10.52 8.63 -8.05
C LEU A 217 9.29 9.51 -8.27
N ASP A 218 9.48 10.58 -9.01
CA ASP A 218 8.38 11.46 -9.39
C ASP A 218 7.61 10.94 -10.63
N GLU A 219 6.50 11.59 -10.93
CA GLU A 219 5.64 11.26 -12.06
C GLU A 219 6.39 11.30 -13.40
N GLY A 220 7.27 12.29 -13.60
CA GLY A 220 8.05 12.41 -14.83
C GLY A 220 9.01 11.24 -15.03
N MET A 221 9.66 10.80 -13.95
CA MET A 221 10.55 9.63 -13.96
C MET A 221 9.77 8.35 -14.25
N LEU A 222 8.61 8.15 -13.65
CA LEU A 222 7.78 6.96 -13.88
C LEU A 222 7.18 6.94 -15.28
N ARG A 223 6.75 8.07 -15.81
CA ARG A 223 6.31 8.17 -17.20
C ARG A 223 7.46 7.85 -18.20
N ALA A 224 8.66 8.35 -17.95
CA ALA A 224 9.83 7.99 -18.76
C ALA A 224 10.15 6.50 -18.66
N ALA A 225 10.02 5.92 -17.46
CA ALA A 225 10.22 4.51 -17.18
C ALA A 225 9.22 3.60 -17.95
N SER A 226 7.96 4.00 -18.04
CA SER A 226 6.94 3.24 -18.76
C SER A 226 7.22 3.14 -20.27
N HIS A 227 7.88 4.14 -20.86
CA HIS A 227 8.29 4.13 -22.26
C HIS A 227 9.53 3.26 -22.54
N ASN A 228 10.42 3.09 -21.56
CA ASN A 228 11.61 2.27 -21.67
C ASN A 228 11.98 1.59 -20.34
N PRO A 229 11.24 0.55 -19.93
CA PRO A 229 11.43 -0.11 -18.62
C PRO A 229 12.84 -0.65 -18.41
N GLN A 230 13.44 -1.23 -19.44
CA GLN A 230 14.79 -1.82 -19.33
C GLN A 230 15.88 -0.77 -19.11
N ALA A 231 15.79 0.37 -19.79
CA ALA A 231 16.75 1.46 -19.59
C ALA A 231 16.59 2.07 -18.18
N PHE A 232 15.37 2.24 -17.73
CA PHE A 232 15.07 2.74 -16.39
C PHE A 232 15.59 1.80 -15.29
N GLU A 233 15.33 0.50 -15.42
CA GLU A 233 15.82 -0.50 -14.48
C GLU A 233 17.36 -0.48 -14.39
N ARG A 234 18.04 -0.47 -15.54
CA ARG A 234 19.51 -0.39 -15.61
C ARG A 234 20.05 0.88 -14.94
N GLN A 235 19.44 2.04 -15.23
CA GLN A 235 19.84 3.31 -14.61
C GLN A 235 19.63 3.30 -13.09
N THR A 236 18.51 2.77 -12.65
CA THR A 236 18.17 2.67 -11.22
C THR A 236 19.15 1.77 -10.49
N ILE A 237 19.44 0.57 -11.04
CA ILE A 237 20.42 -0.35 -10.47
C ILE A 237 21.83 0.27 -10.43
N ASN A 238 22.23 0.98 -11.48
CA ASN A 238 23.54 1.66 -11.50
C ASN A 238 23.62 2.76 -10.44
N ARG A 239 22.56 3.55 -10.24
CA ARG A 239 22.52 4.56 -9.16
C ARG A 239 22.65 3.94 -7.77
N LEU A 240 21.97 2.82 -7.53
CA LEU A 240 22.07 2.09 -6.26
C LEU A 240 23.48 1.56 -6.01
N ARG A 241 24.18 1.12 -7.05
CA ARG A 241 25.56 0.61 -6.95
C ARG A 241 26.60 1.71 -6.76
N SER A 242 26.34 2.91 -7.29
CA SER A 242 27.29 4.05 -7.20
C SER A 242 27.10 4.91 -5.94
N GLY A 243 25.99 4.76 -5.23
CA GLY A 243 25.68 5.45 -3.99
C GLY A 243 26.05 4.69 -2.70
N SER A 244 26.78 3.58 -2.85
CA SER A 244 27.28 2.73 -1.75
C SER A 244 28.71 3.11 -1.39
#